data_6496721590b5d7c8e297528df6a2fb3e
#
_entry.id   6496721590b5d7c8e297528df6a2fb3e
#
_cell.length_a   1.000
_cell.length_b   1.000
_cell.length_c   1.000
_cell.angle_alpha   90.00
_cell.angle_beta   90.00
_cell.angle_gamma   90.00
#
_symmetry.space_group_name_H-M   'P 1'
#
loop_
_entity.id
_entity.type
_entity.pdbx_description
1 polymer ?
#
loop_
_entity_poly.entity_id
_entity_poly.type
_entity_poly.pdbx_seq_one_letter_code
_entity_poly.pdbx_strand_id
1 'polypeptide(L)'
;MKRFFLALLIFSLGNSLVEASDPAEDALRERMIKAGLLPGYLQAASIPSGIDLLPPPPAEGSAAAARDREGNERILASADSSRQQQAKIDAATVFPGVTHSFACALGIEIGDATTPALYRLLRRSLADFGLSTRPVKQKYMRPRPFLVNGKPPCTPNEIETLRNDGSYPSGHSAYGFGWGLILASVAPDRTDAVMRRGIDFGDSRQVCNVHWPSDVEQGRVLAAAVFARLQAEAEFRSDVETARKEVAAARASGASTPANCPR
;
A
#
# COMPACT_ATOMS: atom_id res chain seq x y z
N MET A 1 70.42 -24.35 -3.68
CA MET A 1 69.55 -23.97 -4.77
C MET A 1 68.12 -23.74 -4.17
N LYS A 2 67.80 -22.48 -3.86
CA LYS A 2 66.46 -22.07 -3.32
C LYS A 2 65.63 -21.55 -4.47
N ARG A 3 64.52 -22.23 -4.80
CA ARG A 3 63.55 -21.78 -5.81
C ARG A 3 62.51 -20.88 -5.13
N PHE A 4 62.48 -19.63 -5.53
CA PHE A 4 61.43 -18.67 -5.19
C PHE A 4 60.24 -18.92 -6.11
N PHE A 5 59.03 -19.23 -5.54
CA PHE A 5 57.77 -19.19 -6.25
C PHE A 5 57.19 -17.77 -6.10
N LEU A 6 57.04 -17.08 -7.24
CA LEU A 6 56.36 -15.82 -7.33
C LEU A 6 54.85 -16.08 -7.56
N ALA A 7 54.04 -15.81 -6.53
CA ALA A 7 52.59 -15.91 -6.67
C ALA A 7 52.06 -14.62 -7.32
N LEU A 8 51.51 -14.75 -8.52
CA LEU A 8 50.82 -13.66 -9.23
C LEU A 8 49.41 -13.53 -8.67
N LEU A 9 49.14 -12.47 -7.88
CA LEU A 9 47.77 -12.09 -7.49
C LEU A 9 47.07 -11.41 -8.67
N ILE A 10 46.14 -12.08 -9.29
CA ILE A 10 45.25 -11.51 -10.30
C ILE A 10 44.13 -10.79 -9.53
N PHE A 11 44.19 -9.46 -9.46
CA PHE A 11 43.06 -8.63 -9.05
C PHE A 11 42.01 -8.61 -10.18
N SER A 12 40.93 -9.36 -10.04
CA SER A 12 39.77 -9.20 -10.91
C SER A 12 39.01 -7.95 -10.48
N LEU A 13 39.13 -6.88 -11.26
CA LEU A 13 38.25 -5.72 -11.21
C LEU A 13 36.83 -6.16 -11.62
N GLY A 14 35.99 -6.41 -10.64
CA GLY A 14 34.56 -6.62 -10.87
C GLY A 14 33.97 -5.31 -11.40
N ASN A 15 33.72 -5.23 -12.71
CA ASN A 15 32.84 -4.21 -13.25
C ASN A 15 31.43 -4.45 -12.73
N SER A 16 31.01 -3.69 -11.73
CA SER A 16 29.60 -3.56 -11.38
C SER A 16 28.92 -2.86 -12.57
N LEU A 17 28.25 -3.62 -13.41
CA LEU A 17 27.33 -3.08 -14.41
C LEU A 17 26.24 -2.35 -13.63
N VAL A 18 26.22 -1.03 -13.68
CA VAL A 18 25.07 -0.24 -13.29
C VAL A 18 24.01 -0.57 -14.35
N GLU A 19 23.07 -1.42 -13.97
CA GLU A 19 21.91 -1.73 -14.80
C GLU A 19 21.15 -0.43 -15.05
N ALA A 20 20.99 -0.03 -16.30
CA ALA A 20 20.23 1.16 -16.67
C ALA A 20 18.77 0.94 -16.22
N SER A 21 18.20 1.92 -15.50
CA SER A 21 16.80 1.87 -15.06
C SER A 21 15.87 1.80 -16.29
N ASP A 22 14.79 1.04 -16.17
CA ASP A 22 13.75 0.98 -17.18
C ASP A 22 13.08 2.38 -17.32
N PRO A 23 13.02 2.98 -18.51
CA PRO A 23 12.36 4.27 -18.73
C PRO A 23 10.91 4.33 -18.23
N ALA A 24 10.21 3.20 -18.20
CA ALA A 24 8.86 3.10 -17.65
C ALA A 24 8.85 3.19 -16.11
N GLU A 25 9.88 2.68 -15.44
CA GLU A 25 10.06 2.81 -13.99
C GLU A 25 10.41 4.25 -13.59
N ASP A 26 11.27 4.91 -14.35
CA ASP A 26 11.62 6.31 -14.12
C ASP A 26 10.42 7.24 -14.30
N ALA A 27 9.62 7.06 -15.34
CA ALA A 27 8.38 7.81 -15.56
C ALA A 27 7.33 7.56 -14.46
N LEU A 28 7.29 6.36 -13.90
CA LEU A 28 6.44 6.05 -12.74
C LEU A 28 6.93 6.77 -11.49
N ARG A 29 8.24 6.72 -11.24
CA ARG A 29 8.88 7.38 -10.11
C ARG A 29 8.63 8.89 -10.12
N GLU A 30 8.75 9.53 -11.29
CA GLU A 30 8.41 10.95 -11.44
C GLU A 30 6.95 11.26 -11.12
N ARG A 31 6.01 10.42 -11.59
CA ARG A 31 4.59 10.56 -11.25
C ARG A 31 4.33 10.41 -9.76
N MET A 32 5.00 9.50 -9.10
CA MET A 32 4.91 9.30 -7.65
C MET A 32 5.42 10.53 -6.90
N ILE A 33 6.56 11.09 -7.31
CA ILE A 33 7.11 12.33 -6.72
C ILE A 33 6.14 13.49 -6.90
N LYS A 34 5.54 13.65 -8.09
CA LYS A 34 4.49 14.67 -8.35
C LYS A 34 3.26 14.48 -7.47
N ALA A 35 2.91 13.24 -7.11
CA ALA A 35 1.83 12.92 -6.18
C ALA A 35 2.21 13.12 -4.69
N GLY A 36 3.38 13.67 -4.40
CA GLY A 36 3.87 13.89 -3.04
C GLY A 36 4.41 12.64 -2.35
N LEU A 37 4.64 11.56 -3.11
CA LEU A 37 5.22 10.31 -2.60
C LEU A 37 6.75 10.45 -2.53
N LEU A 38 7.34 9.79 -1.53
CA LEU A 38 8.78 9.64 -1.42
C LEU A 38 9.24 8.30 -2.03
N PRO A 39 10.50 8.17 -2.44
CA PRO A 39 11.06 6.88 -2.80
C PRO A 39 10.88 5.87 -1.67
N GLY A 40 10.50 4.63 -2.02
CA GLY A 40 10.32 3.53 -1.07
C GLY A 40 11.61 3.11 -0.38
N TYR A 41 11.52 2.09 0.44
CA TYR A 41 12.67 1.45 1.09
C TYR A 41 13.29 0.35 0.22
N LEU A 42 12.48 -0.24 -0.66
CA LEU A 42 12.88 -1.37 -1.49
C LEU A 42 13.34 -0.89 -2.86
N GLN A 43 14.41 -1.51 -3.36
CA GLN A 43 14.76 -1.43 -4.77
C GLN A 43 13.70 -2.17 -5.60
N ALA A 44 13.43 -1.74 -6.84
CA ALA A 44 12.39 -2.32 -7.69
C ALA A 44 12.46 -3.85 -7.78
N ALA A 45 13.65 -4.40 -8.01
CA ALA A 45 13.89 -5.84 -8.07
C ALA A 45 13.68 -6.59 -6.72
N SER A 46 13.60 -5.87 -5.62
CA SER A 46 13.40 -6.44 -4.27
C SER A 46 11.96 -6.36 -3.78
N ILE A 47 11.08 -5.68 -4.53
CA ILE A 47 9.66 -5.58 -4.19
C ILE A 47 8.97 -6.91 -4.50
N PRO A 48 8.26 -7.54 -3.55
CA PRO A 48 7.47 -8.73 -3.84
C PRO A 48 6.45 -8.44 -4.95
N SER A 49 6.60 -9.10 -6.10
CA SER A 49 5.78 -8.83 -7.29
C SER A 49 4.35 -9.40 -7.21
N GLY A 50 4.11 -10.31 -6.29
CA GLY A 50 2.84 -11.02 -6.16
C GLY A 50 2.58 -12.08 -7.24
N ILE A 51 3.38 -12.15 -8.30
CA ILE A 51 3.16 -13.07 -9.44
C ILE A 51 3.16 -14.53 -9.02
N ASP A 52 4.10 -14.93 -8.16
CA ASP A 52 4.25 -16.30 -7.68
C ASP A 52 3.54 -16.54 -6.35
N LEU A 53 3.20 -15.49 -5.64
CA LEU A 53 2.55 -15.55 -4.33
C LEU A 53 1.03 -15.65 -4.44
N LEU A 54 0.42 -14.82 -5.31
CA LEU A 54 -1.02 -14.70 -5.38
C LEU A 54 -1.61 -15.72 -6.38
N PRO A 55 -2.76 -16.35 -6.04
CA PRO A 55 -3.48 -17.12 -7.02
C PRO A 55 -3.94 -16.23 -8.18
N PRO A 56 -4.26 -16.78 -9.35
CA PRO A 56 -4.93 -16.00 -10.40
C PRO A 56 -6.28 -15.45 -9.90
N PRO A 57 -6.75 -14.31 -10.46
CA PRO A 57 -8.09 -13.83 -10.13
C PRO A 57 -9.14 -14.89 -10.50
N PRO A 58 -10.31 -14.90 -9.82
CA PRO A 58 -11.38 -15.84 -10.11
C PRO A 58 -11.73 -15.86 -11.60
N ALA A 59 -11.66 -17.06 -12.20
CA ALA A 59 -12.02 -17.25 -13.60
C ALA A 59 -13.51 -17.00 -13.82
N GLU A 60 -13.87 -16.39 -14.95
CA GLU A 60 -15.27 -16.18 -15.30
C GLU A 60 -16.06 -17.51 -15.32
N GLY A 61 -17.30 -17.49 -14.82
CA GLY A 61 -18.14 -18.69 -14.68
C GLY A 61 -17.79 -19.57 -13.47
N SER A 62 -16.70 -19.32 -12.74
CA SER A 62 -16.35 -20.08 -11.53
C SER A 62 -17.22 -19.71 -10.32
N ALA A 63 -17.32 -20.62 -9.34
CA ALA A 63 -17.94 -20.34 -8.04
C ALA A 63 -17.28 -19.18 -7.30
N ALA A 64 -15.98 -19.01 -7.45
CA ALA A 64 -15.25 -17.88 -6.87
C ALA A 64 -15.65 -16.53 -7.51
N ALA A 65 -15.83 -16.49 -8.84
CA ALA A 65 -16.34 -15.30 -9.52
C ALA A 65 -17.81 -15.01 -9.17
N ALA A 66 -18.61 -16.04 -8.94
CA ALA A 66 -19.98 -15.87 -8.46
C ALA A 66 -20.01 -15.23 -7.07
N ARG A 67 -19.16 -15.68 -6.13
CA ARG A 67 -19.01 -15.07 -4.80
C ARG A 67 -18.58 -13.61 -4.87
N ASP A 68 -17.70 -13.25 -5.80
CA ASP A 68 -17.29 -11.86 -6.00
C ASP A 68 -18.45 -10.98 -6.42
N ARG A 69 -19.29 -11.43 -7.36
CA ARG A 69 -20.49 -10.71 -7.81
C ARG A 69 -21.50 -10.54 -6.68
N GLU A 70 -21.81 -11.62 -5.99
CA GLU A 70 -22.74 -11.64 -4.86
C GLU A 70 -22.25 -10.73 -3.71
N GLY A 71 -20.97 -10.79 -3.40
CA GLY A 71 -20.32 -9.91 -2.41
C GLY A 71 -20.40 -8.45 -2.81
N ASN A 72 -20.12 -8.13 -4.07
CA ASN A 72 -20.22 -6.77 -4.59
C ASN A 72 -21.67 -6.24 -4.50
N GLU A 73 -22.66 -7.01 -4.94
CA GLU A 73 -24.09 -6.63 -4.88
C GLU A 73 -24.54 -6.37 -3.44
N ARG A 74 -24.19 -7.26 -2.51
CA ARG A 74 -24.51 -7.13 -1.08
C ARG A 74 -23.89 -5.87 -0.47
N ILE A 75 -22.61 -5.60 -0.75
CA ILE A 75 -21.91 -4.44 -0.22
C ILE A 75 -22.53 -3.14 -0.76
N LEU A 76 -22.83 -3.08 -2.05
CA LEU A 76 -23.49 -1.90 -2.64
C LEU A 76 -24.91 -1.67 -2.10
N ALA A 77 -25.64 -2.73 -1.74
CA ALA A 77 -26.98 -2.63 -1.17
C ALA A 77 -26.98 -2.24 0.30
N SER A 78 -25.94 -2.62 1.07
CA SER A 78 -25.86 -2.41 2.52
C SER A 78 -25.14 -1.13 2.94
N ALA A 79 -24.38 -0.48 2.05
CA ALA A 79 -23.61 0.72 2.40
C ALA A 79 -24.55 1.93 2.55
N ASP A 80 -24.67 2.43 3.79
CA ASP A 80 -25.37 3.67 4.08
C ASP A 80 -24.60 4.91 3.59
N SER A 81 -25.21 6.10 3.75
CA SER A 81 -24.62 7.36 3.29
C SER A 81 -23.30 7.69 3.98
N SER A 82 -23.14 7.35 5.26
CA SER A 82 -21.92 7.61 6.02
C SER A 82 -20.77 6.72 5.53
N ARG A 83 -21.06 5.44 5.28
CA ARG A 83 -20.08 4.50 4.74
C ARG A 83 -19.68 4.86 3.30
N GLN A 84 -20.62 5.33 2.49
CA GLN A 84 -20.33 5.83 1.15
C GLN A 84 -19.48 7.09 1.17
N GLN A 85 -19.75 8.02 2.08
CA GLN A 85 -18.94 9.23 2.25
C GLN A 85 -17.51 8.88 2.69
N GLN A 86 -17.35 7.97 3.66
CA GLN A 86 -16.03 7.49 4.06
C GLN A 86 -15.29 6.82 2.90
N ALA A 87 -15.98 6.05 2.06
CA ALA A 87 -15.38 5.41 0.90
C ALA A 87 -14.87 6.42 -0.15
N LYS A 88 -15.55 7.55 -0.32
CA LYS A 88 -15.08 8.66 -1.17
C LYS A 88 -13.83 9.33 -0.61
N ILE A 89 -13.77 9.52 0.72
CA ILE A 89 -12.59 10.07 1.39
C ILE A 89 -11.40 9.13 1.21
N ASP A 90 -11.61 7.83 1.43
CA ASP A 90 -10.57 6.80 1.30
C ASP A 90 -10.10 6.56 -0.14
N ALA A 91 -10.82 7.04 -1.13
CA ALA A 91 -10.36 6.99 -2.52
C ALA A 91 -9.14 7.87 -2.77
N ALA A 92 -9.01 8.97 -2.03
CA ALA A 92 -7.88 9.88 -2.17
C ALA A 92 -6.62 9.31 -1.51
N THR A 93 -5.51 9.29 -2.26
CA THR A 93 -4.19 8.84 -1.78
C THR A 93 -3.17 9.97 -1.70
N VAL A 94 -3.67 11.21 -1.72
CA VAL A 94 -2.84 12.42 -1.72
C VAL A 94 -2.53 12.85 -0.29
N PHE A 95 -1.27 13.10 -0.01
CA PHE A 95 -0.82 13.66 1.26
C PHE A 95 -1.12 15.17 1.34
N PRO A 96 -1.49 15.71 2.52
CA PRO A 96 -1.61 15.02 3.81
C PRO A 96 -2.95 14.31 4.05
N GLY A 97 -3.96 14.51 3.22
CA GLY A 97 -5.33 14.06 3.46
C GLY A 97 -5.48 12.56 3.74
N VAL A 98 -4.70 11.71 3.07
CA VAL A 98 -4.75 10.25 3.23
C VAL A 98 -4.42 9.77 4.65
N THR A 99 -3.63 10.54 5.42
CA THR A 99 -3.23 10.15 6.79
C THR A 99 -4.29 10.42 7.85
N HIS A 100 -5.25 11.32 7.58
CA HIS A 100 -6.24 11.76 8.57
C HIS A 100 -7.04 10.61 9.20
N SER A 101 -7.56 9.71 8.39
CA SER A 101 -8.33 8.56 8.92
C SER A 101 -7.49 7.63 9.79
N PHE A 102 -6.20 7.48 9.48
CA PHE A 102 -5.26 6.70 10.28
C PHE A 102 -4.83 7.43 11.54
N ALA A 103 -4.71 8.76 11.49
CA ALA A 103 -4.47 9.61 12.66
C ALA A 103 -5.58 9.46 13.70
N CYS A 104 -6.84 9.38 13.26
CA CYS A 104 -7.98 9.08 14.14
C CYS A 104 -7.84 7.72 14.85
N ALA A 105 -7.49 6.67 14.11
CA ALA A 105 -7.29 5.34 14.67
C ALA A 105 -6.08 5.27 15.61
N LEU A 106 -5.00 5.99 15.28
CA LEU A 106 -3.80 6.10 16.10
C LEU A 106 -4.03 6.93 17.37
N GLY A 107 -4.94 7.90 17.31
CA GLY A 107 -5.29 8.80 18.42
C GLY A 107 -4.39 10.04 18.54
N ILE A 108 -3.58 10.33 17.53
CA ILE A 108 -2.78 11.55 17.43
C ILE A 108 -2.69 12.01 15.96
N GLU A 109 -2.42 13.30 15.75
CA GLU A 109 -2.25 13.86 14.42
C GLU A 109 -1.02 13.26 13.72
N ILE A 110 -1.17 12.95 12.40
CA ILE A 110 -0.08 12.46 11.56
C ILE A 110 0.21 13.52 10.50
N GLY A 111 1.33 14.20 10.62
CA GLY A 111 1.70 15.27 9.71
C GLY A 111 3.14 15.72 9.87
N ASP A 112 3.63 16.48 8.91
CA ASP A 112 5.01 16.96 8.87
C ASP A 112 5.37 17.86 10.08
N ALA A 113 4.40 18.61 10.59
CA ALA A 113 4.60 19.47 11.74
C ALA A 113 4.47 18.76 13.10
N THR A 114 3.72 17.65 13.17
CA THR A 114 3.35 16.99 14.43
C THR A 114 4.11 15.69 14.67
N THR A 115 4.25 14.87 13.63
CA THR A 115 4.91 13.57 13.66
C THR A 115 5.72 13.34 12.39
N PRO A 116 6.79 14.14 12.12
CA PRO A 116 7.53 14.12 10.86
C PRO A 116 8.16 12.77 10.54
N ALA A 117 8.66 12.03 11.53
CA ALA A 117 9.25 10.71 11.32
C ALA A 117 8.19 9.69 10.89
N LEU A 118 7.05 9.63 11.58
CA LEU A 118 5.94 8.78 11.21
C LEU A 118 5.36 9.17 9.83
N TYR A 119 5.19 10.46 9.59
CA TYR A 119 4.67 10.97 8.32
C TYR A 119 5.57 10.57 7.15
N ARG A 120 6.89 10.71 7.30
CA ARG A 120 7.87 10.26 6.31
C ARG A 120 7.84 8.75 6.10
N LEU A 121 7.76 7.96 7.17
CA LEU A 121 7.68 6.50 7.12
C LEU A 121 6.47 6.03 6.28
N LEU A 122 5.29 6.62 6.51
CA LEU A 122 4.09 6.29 5.75
C LEU A 122 4.19 6.72 4.27
N ARG A 123 4.75 7.89 3.98
CA ARG A 123 4.96 8.36 2.60
C ARG A 123 5.90 7.46 1.81
N ARG A 124 6.97 6.97 2.42
CA ARG A 124 7.93 6.06 1.77
C ARG A 124 7.30 4.69 1.55
N SER A 125 6.74 4.10 2.59
CA SER A 125 6.18 2.74 2.51
C SER A 125 4.99 2.62 1.55
N LEU A 126 4.23 3.71 1.30
CA LEU A 126 3.15 3.70 0.31
C LEU A 126 3.67 3.32 -1.08
N ALA A 127 4.86 3.76 -1.44
CA ALA A 127 5.50 3.41 -2.71
C ALA A 127 5.75 1.90 -2.81
N ASP A 128 6.32 1.29 -1.77
CA ASP A 128 6.62 -0.15 -1.75
C ASP A 128 5.35 -1.00 -1.88
N PHE A 129 4.31 -0.68 -1.10
CA PHE A 129 3.02 -1.38 -1.18
C PHE A 129 2.32 -1.17 -2.53
N GLY A 130 2.31 0.05 -3.04
CA GLY A 130 1.63 0.37 -4.30
C GLY A 130 2.29 -0.31 -5.51
N LEU A 131 3.62 -0.24 -5.60
CA LEU A 131 4.39 -0.84 -6.69
C LEU A 131 4.28 -2.35 -6.73
N SER A 132 4.17 -3.02 -5.58
CA SER A 132 4.05 -4.48 -5.49
C SER A 132 2.84 -5.06 -6.26
N THR A 133 1.76 -4.29 -6.39
CA THR A 133 0.54 -4.75 -7.07
C THR A 133 0.63 -4.70 -8.59
N ARG A 134 1.57 -3.91 -9.12
CA ARG A 134 1.62 -3.55 -10.54
C ARG A 134 1.86 -4.74 -11.47
N PRO A 135 2.84 -5.66 -11.22
CA PRO A 135 3.07 -6.78 -12.14
C PRO A 135 1.85 -7.69 -12.28
N VAL A 136 1.12 -7.94 -11.18
CA VAL A 136 -0.10 -8.76 -11.21
C VAL A 136 -1.23 -8.05 -11.94
N LYS A 137 -1.42 -6.74 -11.71
CA LYS A 137 -2.40 -5.93 -12.44
C LYS A 137 -2.16 -5.97 -13.94
N GLN A 138 -0.91 -5.78 -14.37
CA GLN A 138 -0.52 -5.82 -15.78
C GLN A 138 -0.71 -7.21 -16.40
N LYS A 139 -0.41 -8.27 -15.65
CA LYS A 139 -0.58 -9.66 -16.12
C LYS A 139 -2.02 -10.01 -16.40
N TYR A 140 -2.93 -9.64 -15.51
CA TYR A 140 -4.31 -10.13 -15.58
C TYR A 140 -5.30 -9.11 -16.16
N MET A 141 -5.02 -7.83 -16.08
CA MET A 141 -5.90 -6.73 -16.54
C MET A 141 -7.39 -6.98 -16.22
N ARG A 142 -7.64 -7.49 -15.00
CA ARG A 142 -8.99 -7.88 -14.58
C ARG A 142 -9.96 -6.70 -14.66
N PRO A 143 -11.13 -6.85 -15.30
CA PRO A 143 -12.15 -5.79 -15.34
C PRO A 143 -12.66 -5.43 -13.94
N ARG A 144 -12.86 -4.13 -13.69
CA ARG A 144 -13.40 -3.62 -12.44
C ARG A 144 -14.90 -3.83 -12.36
N PRO A 145 -15.50 -3.92 -11.14
CA PRO A 145 -16.94 -4.13 -10.96
C PRO A 145 -17.80 -3.15 -11.76
N PHE A 146 -17.50 -1.85 -11.73
CA PHE A 146 -18.32 -0.85 -12.43
C PHE A 146 -18.35 -1.03 -13.96
N LEU A 147 -17.34 -1.68 -14.55
CA LEU A 147 -17.32 -2.02 -15.97
C LEU A 147 -18.20 -3.23 -16.31
N VAL A 148 -18.51 -4.07 -15.31
CA VAL A 148 -19.25 -5.32 -15.48
C VAL A 148 -20.72 -5.17 -15.06
N ASN A 149 -20.97 -4.52 -13.92
CA ASN A 149 -22.32 -4.38 -13.38
C ASN A 149 -23.08 -3.12 -13.83
N GLY A 150 -22.42 -2.22 -14.57
CA GLY A 150 -23.01 -0.98 -15.09
C GLY A 150 -23.34 0.08 -14.05
N LYS A 151 -23.06 -0.16 -12.75
CA LYS A 151 -23.28 0.83 -11.69
C LYS A 151 -22.06 1.76 -11.58
N PRO A 152 -22.26 3.09 -11.43
CA PRO A 152 -21.14 4.03 -11.39
C PRO A 152 -20.27 3.82 -10.15
N PRO A 153 -18.94 4.12 -10.23
CA PRO A 153 -18.09 4.18 -9.05
C PRO A 153 -18.37 5.43 -8.21
N CYS A 154 -17.96 5.43 -6.94
CA CYS A 154 -18.11 6.59 -6.06
C CYS A 154 -17.22 7.79 -6.45
N THR A 155 -16.23 7.58 -7.32
CA THR A 155 -15.30 8.58 -7.86
C THR A 155 -15.39 8.65 -9.38
N PRO A 156 -16.43 9.31 -9.96
CA PRO A 156 -16.64 9.32 -11.42
C PRO A 156 -15.48 9.96 -12.21
N ASN A 157 -14.75 10.88 -11.61
CA ASN A 157 -13.58 11.52 -12.19
C ASN A 157 -12.38 10.59 -12.41
N GLU A 158 -12.37 9.42 -11.78
CA GLU A 158 -11.30 8.41 -11.91
C GLU A 158 -11.60 7.33 -12.96
N ILE A 159 -12.79 7.32 -13.57
CA ILE A 159 -13.27 6.25 -14.46
C ILE A 159 -12.26 5.95 -15.57
N GLU A 160 -11.76 6.98 -16.27
CA GLU A 160 -10.84 6.79 -17.38
C GLU A 160 -9.51 6.17 -16.95
N THR A 161 -8.96 6.60 -15.83
CA THR A 161 -7.75 6.01 -15.26
C THR A 161 -7.98 4.57 -14.81
N LEU A 162 -9.09 4.31 -14.10
CA LEU A 162 -9.42 3.00 -13.55
C LEU A 162 -9.82 1.97 -14.62
N ARG A 163 -10.40 2.42 -15.75
CA ARG A 163 -10.73 1.57 -16.90
C ARG A 163 -9.50 0.91 -17.50
N ASN A 164 -8.39 1.64 -17.52
CA ASN A 164 -7.13 1.23 -18.13
C ASN A 164 -6.14 0.62 -17.14
N ASP A 165 -6.55 0.38 -15.87
CA ASP A 165 -5.74 -0.25 -14.82
C ASP A 165 -6.46 -1.46 -14.24
N GLY A 166 -5.82 -2.62 -14.28
CA GLY A 166 -6.41 -3.88 -13.78
C GLY A 166 -6.88 -3.79 -12.33
N SER A 167 -8.01 -4.45 -11.99
CA SER A 167 -8.54 -4.40 -10.64
C SER A 167 -7.75 -5.26 -9.63
N TYR A 168 -7.12 -6.34 -10.08
CA TYR A 168 -6.53 -7.38 -9.22
C TYR A 168 -5.01 -7.29 -9.14
N PRO A 169 -4.43 -7.29 -7.92
CA PRO A 169 -5.04 -7.08 -6.62
C PRO A 169 -5.28 -5.59 -6.33
N SER A 170 -6.00 -5.27 -5.25
CA SER A 170 -6.28 -3.89 -4.85
C SER A 170 -5.05 -3.20 -4.25
N GLY A 171 -4.60 -2.10 -4.87
CA GLY A 171 -3.50 -1.27 -4.35
C GLY A 171 -3.88 -0.56 -3.04
N HIS A 172 -5.10 -0.01 -2.94
CA HIS A 172 -5.60 0.59 -1.70
C HIS A 172 -5.61 -0.39 -0.54
N SER A 173 -6.00 -1.66 -0.79
CA SER A 173 -5.93 -2.70 0.25
C SER A 173 -4.50 -3.02 0.64
N ALA A 174 -3.58 -3.02 -0.33
CA ALA A 174 -2.18 -3.31 -0.05
C ALA A 174 -1.57 -2.25 0.88
N TYR A 175 -1.65 -0.96 0.54
CA TYR A 175 -1.06 0.04 1.41
C TYR A 175 -1.89 0.35 2.66
N GLY A 176 -3.23 0.28 2.61
CA GLY A 176 -4.07 0.47 3.80
C GLY A 176 -3.79 -0.58 4.87
N PHE A 177 -3.77 -1.87 4.50
CA PHE A 177 -3.43 -2.95 5.41
C PHE A 177 -1.96 -2.89 5.85
N GLY A 178 -1.03 -2.59 4.92
CA GLY A 178 0.38 -2.40 5.21
C GLY A 178 0.64 -1.28 6.22
N TRP A 179 -0.06 -0.15 6.10
CA TRP A 179 -0.01 0.93 7.09
C TRP A 179 -0.59 0.50 8.44
N GLY A 180 -1.65 -0.32 8.45
CA GLY A 180 -2.13 -0.94 9.68
C GLY A 180 -1.03 -1.71 10.40
N LEU A 181 -0.27 -2.55 9.69
CA LEU A 181 0.86 -3.32 10.22
C LEU A 181 2.00 -2.41 10.73
N ILE A 182 2.34 -1.36 9.99
CA ILE A 182 3.37 -0.38 10.40
C ILE A 182 2.92 0.35 11.67
N LEU A 183 1.68 0.87 11.69
CA LEU A 183 1.15 1.61 12.84
C LEU A 183 0.98 0.72 14.07
N ALA A 184 0.62 -0.54 13.92
CA ALA A 184 0.63 -1.52 15.00
C ALA A 184 2.03 -1.75 15.58
N SER A 185 3.07 -1.72 14.72
CA SER A 185 4.47 -1.80 15.15
C SER A 185 4.93 -0.52 15.87
N VAL A 186 4.42 0.65 15.47
CA VAL A 186 4.73 1.96 16.08
C VAL A 186 3.99 2.16 17.41
N ALA A 187 2.73 1.76 17.49
CA ALA A 187 1.85 1.94 18.64
C ALA A 187 1.11 0.63 18.98
N PRO A 188 1.76 -0.36 19.63
CA PRO A 188 1.17 -1.67 19.88
C PRO A 188 -0.13 -1.64 20.70
N ASP A 189 -0.30 -0.64 21.56
CA ASP A 189 -1.52 -0.39 22.33
C ASP A 189 -2.73 0.02 21.48
N ARG A 190 -2.51 0.37 20.20
CA ARG A 190 -3.56 0.75 19.25
C ARG A 190 -3.75 -0.28 18.13
N THR A 191 -3.16 -1.46 18.26
CA THR A 191 -3.14 -2.49 17.20
C THR A 191 -4.51 -2.73 16.60
N ASP A 192 -5.53 -3.00 17.41
CA ASP A 192 -6.88 -3.32 16.88
C ASP A 192 -7.49 -2.15 16.10
N ALA A 193 -7.32 -0.93 16.61
CA ALA A 193 -7.87 0.27 15.97
C ALA A 193 -7.20 0.56 14.61
N VAL A 194 -5.86 0.52 14.55
CA VAL A 194 -5.14 0.82 13.31
C VAL A 194 -5.26 -0.30 12.29
N MET A 195 -5.31 -1.57 12.72
CA MET A 195 -5.56 -2.70 11.83
C MET A 195 -6.98 -2.68 11.28
N ARG A 196 -7.99 -2.39 12.13
CA ARG A 196 -9.38 -2.19 11.67
C ARG A 196 -9.43 -1.09 10.60
N ARG A 197 -8.79 0.07 10.85
CA ARG A 197 -8.75 1.17 9.89
C ARG A 197 -8.09 0.76 8.56
N GLY A 198 -6.98 0.01 8.63
CA GLY A 198 -6.31 -0.51 7.43
C GLY A 198 -7.18 -1.47 6.60
N ILE A 199 -7.98 -2.30 7.28
CA ILE A 199 -8.97 -3.19 6.66
C ILE A 199 -10.08 -2.36 5.98
N ASP A 200 -10.69 -1.44 6.73
CA ASP A 200 -11.81 -0.61 6.27
C ASP A 200 -11.41 0.29 5.09
N PHE A 201 -10.14 0.73 5.05
CA PHE A 201 -9.59 1.50 3.94
C PHE A 201 -9.61 0.73 2.62
N GLY A 202 -9.24 -0.55 2.65
CA GLY A 202 -9.35 -1.45 1.52
C GLY A 202 -10.81 -1.75 1.15
N ASP A 203 -11.67 -2.00 2.15
CA ASP A 203 -13.09 -2.30 1.95
C ASP A 203 -13.87 -1.11 1.35
N SER A 204 -13.41 0.11 1.59
CA SER A 204 -13.92 1.31 0.93
C SER A 204 -13.89 1.21 -0.60
N ARG A 205 -12.98 0.45 -1.17
CA ARG A 205 -12.91 0.26 -2.63
C ARG A 205 -13.99 -0.66 -3.18
N GLN A 206 -14.52 -1.57 -2.34
CA GLN A 206 -15.68 -2.38 -2.67
C GLN A 206 -16.95 -1.51 -2.65
N VAL A 207 -17.11 -0.68 -1.62
CA VAL A 207 -18.20 0.31 -1.50
C VAL A 207 -18.20 1.28 -2.67
N CYS A 208 -17.02 1.69 -3.13
CA CYS A 208 -16.83 2.53 -4.32
C CYS A 208 -17.06 1.81 -5.66
N ASN A 209 -17.39 0.52 -5.65
CA ASN A 209 -17.62 -0.28 -6.87
C ASN A 209 -16.43 -0.36 -7.83
N VAL A 210 -15.21 -0.28 -7.31
CA VAL A 210 -13.97 -0.28 -8.12
C VAL A 210 -13.09 -1.52 -7.93
N HIS A 211 -13.35 -2.32 -6.89
CA HIS A 211 -12.66 -3.57 -6.61
C HIS A 211 -13.63 -4.67 -6.19
N TRP A 212 -13.36 -5.90 -6.63
CA TRP A 212 -14.02 -7.09 -6.18
C TRP A 212 -13.56 -7.49 -4.77
N PRO A 213 -14.38 -8.27 -3.99
CA PRO A 213 -13.94 -8.81 -2.71
C PRO A 213 -12.59 -9.52 -2.76
N SER A 214 -12.38 -10.39 -3.74
CA SER A 214 -11.11 -11.10 -3.90
C SER A 214 -9.92 -10.19 -4.25
N ASP A 215 -10.12 -9.07 -4.96
CA ASP A 215 -9.06 -8.08 -5.20
C ASP A 215 -8.55 -7.49 -3.88
N VAL A 216 -9.49 -7.19 -2.97
CA VAL A 216 -9.24 -6.60 -1.65
C VAL A 216 -8.52 -7.59 -0.75
N GLU A 217 -9.00 -8.84 -0.71
CA GLU A 217 -8.37 -9.91 0.07
C GLU A 217 -6.92 -10.15 -0.37
N GLN A 218 -6.68 -10.28 -1.67
CA GLN A 218 -5.33 -10.54 -2.19
C GLN A 218 -4.41 -9.31 -2.08
N GLY A 219 -4.96 -8.11 -2.06
CA GLY A 219 -4.20 -6.90 -1.71
C GLY A 219 -3.62 -6.98 -0.29
N ARG A 220 -4.39 -7.50 0.68
CA ARG A 220 -3.93 -7.72 2.07
C ARG A 220 -2.86 -8.80 2.17
N VAL A 221 -3.02 -9.90 1.43
CA VAL A 221 -1.99 -10.97 1.37
C VAL A 221 -0.67 -10.41 0.86
N LEU A 222 -0.72 -9.65 -0.24
CA LEU A 222 0.48 -9.03 -0.80
C LEU A 222 1.10 -8.01 0.16
N ALA A 223 0.28 -7.22 0.86
CA ALA A 223 0.76 -6.29 1.88
C ALA A 223 1.55 -6.99 2.99
N ALA A 224 1.09 -8.15 3.45
CA ALA A 224 1.80 -8.93 4.46
C ALA A 224 3.19 -9.37 3.96
N ALA A 225 3.31 -9.79 2.69
CA ALA A 225 4.59 -10.15 2.09
C ALA A 225 5.53 -8.94 1.95
N VAL A 226 5.00 -7.78 1.51
CA VAL A 226 5.79 -6.54 1.41
C VAL A 226 6.25 -6.09 2.80
N PHE A 227 5.37 -6.12 3.81
CA PHE A 227 5.74 -5.78 5.19
C PHE A 227 6.83 -6.71 5.73
N ALA A 228 6.72 -8.02 5.52
CA ALA A 228 7.74 -8.98 5.90
C ALA A 228 9.10 -8.67 5.21
N ARG A 229 9.08 -8.30 3.93
CA ARG A 229 10.28 -7.92 3.19
C ARG A 229 10.88 -6.61 3.71
N LEU A 230 10.06 -5.62 4.04
CA LEU A 230 10.50 -4.35 4.64
C LEU A 230 11.23 -4.57 5.97
N GLN A 231 10.82 -5.56 6.78
CA GLN A 231 11.49 -5.88 8.04
C GLN A 231 12.95 -6.34 7.87
N ALA A 232 13.36 -6.76 6.67
CA ALA A 232 14.76 -7.06 6.38
C ALA A 232 15.62 -5.80 6.12
N GLU A 233 14.98 -4.65 5.82
CA GLU A 233 15.68 -3.39 5.55
C GLU A 233 16.06 -2.66 6.85
N ALA A 234 17.34 -2.38 7.03
CA ALA A 234 17.82 -1.73 8.26
C ALA A 234 17.27 -0.30 8.41
N GLU A 235 17.18 0.44 7.31
CA GLU A 235 16.62 1.81 7.30
C GLU A 235 15.16 1.82 7.70
N PHE A 236 14.35 0.89 7.17
CA PHE A 236 12.94 0.76 7.53
C PHE A 236 12.76 0.50 9.04
N ARG A 237 13.53 -0.45 9.60
CA ARG A 237 13.46 -0.74 11.05
C ARG A 237 13.86 0.46 11.90
N SER A 238 14.89 1.20 11.47
CA SER A 238 15.33 2.42 12.15
C SER A 238 14.27 3.51 12.12
N ASP A 239 13.60 3.70 10.97
CA ASP A 239 12.53 4.69 10.82
C ASP A 239 11.29 4.29 11.64
N VAL A 240 10.93 2.99 11.72
CA VAL A 240 9.86 2.49 12.61
C VAL A 240 10.17 2.78 14.07
N GLU A 241 11.40 2.55 14.53
CA GLU A 241 11.80 2.81 15.91
C GLU A 241 11.81 4.32 16.22
N THR A 242 12.23 5.14 15.26
CA THR A 242 12.19 6.60 15.39
C THR A 242 10.75 7.11 15.48
N ALA A 243 9.85 6.62 14.62
CA ALA A 243 8.43 6.93 14.66
C ALA A 243 7.76 6.47 15.98
N ARG A 244 8.16 5.32 16.52
CA ARG A 244 7.67 4.82 17.83
C ARG A 244 8.00 5.78 18.95
N LYS A 245 9.24 6.24 19.03
CA LYS A 245 9.69 7.22 20.04
C LYS A 245 8.97 8.55 19.88
N GLU A 246 8.81 9.02 18.65
CA GLU A 246 8.09 10.25 18.33
C GLU A 246 6.63 10.19 18.79
N VAL A 247 5.90 9.11 18.45
CA VAL A 247 4.51 8.90 18.86
C VAL A 247 4.37 8.84 20.39
N ALA A 248 5.29 8.13 21.06
CA ALA A 248 5.29 8.06 22.53
C ALA A 248 5.53 9.44 23.16
N ALA A 249 6.48 10.22 22.64
CA ALA A 249 6.78 11.56 23.10
C ALA A 249 5.60 12.53 22.85
N ALA A 250 4.98 12.47 21.67
CA ALA A 250 3.81 13.29 21.34
C ALA A 250 2.65 13.02 22.30
N ARG A 251 2.35 11.76 22.60
CA ARG A 251 1.32 11.38 23.58
C ARG A 251 1.66 11.87 24.99
N ALA A 252 2.89 11.71 25.42
CA ALA A 252 3.34 12.18 26.74
C ALA A 252 3.24 13.72 26.89
N SER A 253 3.39 14.46 25.79
CA SER A 253 3.21 15.92 25.75
C SER A 253 1.75 16.38 25.63
N GLY A 254 0.78 15.46 25.65
CA GLY A 254 -0.64 15.76 25.58
C GLY A 254 -1.21 15.93 24.17
N ALA A 255 -0.53 15.38 23.14
CA ALA A 255 -1.08 15.35 21.79
C ALA A 255 -2.44 14.65 21.79
N SER A 256 -3.42 15.29 21.16
CA SER A 256 -4.81 14.83 21.13
C SER A 256 -5.17 14.16 19.80
N THR A 257 -6.24 13.39 19.84
CA THR A 257 -6.90 12.86 18.64
C THR A 257 -7.30 14.03 17.72
N PRO A 258 -7.12 13.88 16.39
CA PRO A 258 -7.54 14.90 15.42
C PRO A 258 -9.00 15.32 15.60
N ALA A 259 -9.30 16.58 15.30
CA ALA A 259 -10.68 17.03 15.21
C ALA A 259 -11.44 16.28 14.09
N ASN A 260 -12.75 16.11 14.26
CA ASN A 260 -13.64 15.49 13.27
C ASN A 260 -13.35 14.00 12.97
N CYS A 261 -12.79 13.26 13.92
CA CYS A 261 -12.72 11.81 13.80
C CYS A 261 -14.12 11.18 13.80
N PRO A 262 -14.39 10.20 12.91
CA PRO A 262 -15.62 9.42 12.97
C PRO A 262 -15.77 8.76 14.34
N ARG A 263 -16.98 8.78 14.88
CA ARG A 263 -17.31 8.09 16.16
C ARG A 263 -17.58 6.62 15.92
#